data_15a0c09557289768a73014592c797580
#
_entry.id   15a0c09557289768a73014592c797580
#
_cell.length_a   1.000
_cell.length_b   1.000
_cell.length_c   1.000
_cell.angle_alpha   90.00
_cell.angle_beta   90.00
_cell.angle_gamma   90.00
#
_symmetry.space_group_name_H-M   'P 1'
#
loop_
_entity.id
_entity.type
_entity.pdbx_description
1 polymer ?
#
loop_
_entity_poly.entity_id
_entity_poly.type
_entity_poly.pdbx_seq_one_letter_code
_entity_poly.pdbx_strand_id
1 'polypeptide(L)'
;MRNYVAAIAANPIPYCKEFRQIAGSVTGAILLQQLDFYFRKKPNGFYKFLEPCNREKYNEGDSWTEELGFSASEFRSAFDQIGLRHASKTEYEDAKHKFKSDDKEFFYCSYHDRMTGLTHYFRNHQLLDALLDKMIRPPEEAEKPGVFRNSTKCSSVTQQSAVTERKDVQLHNKDSETTTETTTDIKDSAEPK
;
A
#
# COMPACT_ATOMS: atom_id res chain seq x y z
N MET A 1 -22.41 -11.41 -18.39
CA MET A 1 -22.00 -10.06 -17.95
C MET A 1 -20.50 -9.87 -18.21
N ARG A 2 -20.08 -8.82 -18.91
CA ARG A 2 -18.65 -8.56 -19.15
C ARG A 2 -18.04 -7.93 -17.89
N ASN A 3 -16.95 -8.49 -17.38
CA ASN A 3 -16.23 -7.91 -16.24
C ASN A 3 -15.21 -6.87 -16.75
N TYR A 4 -15.66 -5.65 -16.97
CA TYR A 4 -14.84 -4.56 -17.48
C TYR A 4 -13.69 -4.19 -16.52
N VAL A 5 -13.90 -4.30 -15.21
CA VAL A 5 -12.87 -4.00 -14.21
C VAL A 5 -11.69 -4.97 -14.34
N ALA A 6 -11.95 -6.26 -14.48
CA ALA A 6 -10.89 -7.24 -14.69
C ALA A 6 -10.15 -7.06 -16.02
N ALA A 7 -10.83 -6.57 -17.06
CA ALA A 7 -10.21 -6.30 -18.36
C ALA A 7 -9.28 -5.08 -18.32
N ILE A 8 -9.61 -4.05 -17.52
CA ILE A 8 -8.79 -2.84 -17.34
C ILE A 8 -7.61 -3.12 -16.38
N ALA A 9 -7.84 -3.92 -15.33
CA ALA A 9 -6.85 -4.23 -14.31
C ALA A 9 -5.88 -5.35 -14.73
N ALA A 10 -5.29 -5.24 -15.92
CA ALA A 10 -4.34 -6.24 -16.43
C ALA A 10 -3.08 -6.35 -15.55
N ASN A 11 -2.63 -5.24 -14.95
CA ASN A 11 -1.46 -5.16 -14.07
C ASN A 11 -1.83 -4.44 -12.76
N PRO A 12 -2.58 -5.07 -11.84
CA PRO A 12 -2.99 -4.42 -10.62
C PRO A 12 -1.79 -4.22 -9.69
N ILE A 13 -1.72 -3.04 -9.06
CA ILE A 13 -0.83 -2.82 -7.92
C ILE A 13 -1.56 -3.36 -6.70
N PRO A 14 -1.01 -4.37 -6.01
CA PRO A 14 -1.67 -4.92 -4.84
C PRO A 14 -1.69 -3.91 -3.70
N TYR A 15 -2.72 -3.96 -2.86
CA TYR A 15 -2.83 -3.17 -1.64
C TYR A 15 -3.01 -4.09 -0.43
N CYS A 16 -2.10 -3.99 0.53
CA CYS A 16 -2.19 -4.67 1.80
C CYS A 16 -2.56 -3.66 2.89
N LYS A 17 -3.74 -3.82 3.49
CA LYS A 17 -4.29 -2.90 4.49
C LYS A 17 -3.43 -2.78 5.75
N GLU A 18 -2.70 -3.84 6.09
CA GLU A 18 -1.83 -3.91 7.26
C GLU A 18 -0.69 -2.89 7.18
N PHE A 19 -0.19 -2.61 5.97
CA PHE A 19 0.85 -1.60 5.77
C PHE A 19 0.40 -0.17 6.04
N ARG A 20 -0.92 0.09 6.07
CA ARG A 20 -1.44 1.41 6.44
C ARG A 20 -1.05 1.82 7.86
N GLN A 21 -0.92 0.87 8.78
CA GLN A 21 -0.49 1.15 10.16
C GLN A 21 0.95 1.67 10.22
N ILE A 22 1.80 1.20 9.31
CA ILE A 22 3.20 1.61 9.21
C ILE A 22 3.32 2.93 8.42
N ALA A 23 2.61 3.01 7.31
CA ALA A 23 2.75 4.08 6.33
C ALA A 23 1.85 5.29 6.59
N GLY A 24 0.93 5.21 7.56
CA GLY A 24 0.04 6.31 7.95
C GLY A 24 -1.13 6.58 6.98
N SER A 25 -1.02 6.23 5.71
CA SER A 25 -2.04 6.45 4.69
C SER A 25 -2.16 5.28 3.72
N VAL A 26 -3.24 5.27 2.91
CA VAL A 26 -3.42 4.27 1.84
C VAL A 26 -2.38 4.47 0.75
N THR A 27 -2.13 5.70 0.33
CA THR A 27 -1.11 6.02 -0.69
C THR A 27 0.29 5.68 -0.20
N GLY A 28 0.60 5.95 1.08
CA GLY A 28 1.85 5.54 1.72
C GLY A 28 2.02 4.02 1.76
N ALA A 29 0.95 3.27 2.05
CA ALA A 29 0.98 1.80 2.06
C ALA A 29 1.21 1.19 0.67
N ILE A 30 0.57 1.74 -0.36
CA ILE A 30 0.79 1.35 -1.76
C ILE A 30 2.25 1.64 -2.15
N LEU A 31 2.74 2.84 -1.83
CA LEU A 31 4.11 3.23 -2.15
C LEU A 31 5.14 2.38 -1.40
N LEU A 32 4.94 2.10 -0.10
CA LEU A 32 5.81 1.22 0.68
C LEU A 32 5.93 -0.16 0.02
N GLN A 33 4.79 -0.73 -0.36
CA GLN A 33 4.75 -2.05 -0.99
C GLN A 33 5.44 -2.06 -2.35
N GLN A 34 5.27 -0.99 -3.14
CA GLN A 34 5.91 -0.87 -4.45
C GLN A 34 7.43 -0.62 -4.33
N LEU A 35 7.86 0.18 -3.36
CA LEU A 35 9.29 0.33 -3.04
C LEU A 35 9.91 -1.01 -2.65
N ASP A 36 9.28 -1.78 -1.76
CA ASP A 36 9.77 -3.10 -1.34
C ASP A 36 9.88 -4.07 -2.52
N PHE A 37 8.94 -4.02 -3.48
CA PHE A 37 9.02 -4.80 -4.72
C PHE A 37 10.30 -4.48 -5.53
N TYR A 38 10.67 -3.19 -5.63
CA TYR A 38 11.91 -2.78 -6.30
C TYR A 38 13.15 -3.21 -5.50
N PHE A 39 13.14 -3.04 -4.17
CA PHE A 39 14.26 -3.41 -3.31
C PHE A 39 14.54 -4.91 -3.25
N ARG A 40 13.54 -5.76 -3.47
CA ARG A 40 13.76 -7.21 -3.65
C ARG A 40 14.65 -7.53 -4.86
N LYS A 41 14.57 -6.72 -5.91
CA LYS A 41 15.40 -6.88 -7.12
C LYS A 41 16.72 -6.10 -7.03
N LYS A 42 16.75 -5.00 -6.29
CA LYS A 42 17.88 -4.07 -6.18
C LYS A 42 18.11 -3.66 -4.73
N PRO A 43 18.64 -4.54 -3.87
CA PRO A 43 18.72 -4.33 -2.42
C PRO A 43 19.61 -3.15 -2.03
N ASN A 44 20.63 -2.82 -2.82
CA ASN A 44 21.58 -1.73 -2.53
C ASN A 44 21.08 -0.34 -2.94
N GLY A 45 19.90 -0.25 -3.52
CA GLY A 45 19.31 0.99 -4.02
C GLY A 45 18.98 0.94 -5.49
N PHE A 46 18.09 1.82 -5.90
CA PHE A 46 17.71 2.00 -7.30
C PHE A 46 17.39 3.47 -7.58
N TYR A 47 17.24 3.80 -8.84
CA TYR A 47 16.79 5.12 -9.28
C TYR A 47 15.54 5.02 -10.15
N LYS A 48 14.72 6.07 -10.12
CA LYS A 48 13.52 6.17 -10.94
C LYS A 48 13.14 7.63 -11.13
N PHE A 49 12.49 7.94 -12.27
CA PHE A 49 11.90 9.25 -12.51
C PHE A 49 10.65 9.45 -11.65
N LEU A 50 10.41 10.68 -11.24
CA LEU A 50 9.16 11.01 -10.55
C LEU A 50 8.02 11.20 -11.55
N GLU A 51 8.26 11.97 -12.59
CA GLU A 51 7.30 12.36 -13.62
C GLU A 51 7.88 12.07 -15.02
N PRO A 52 7.03 11.94 -16.05
CA PRO A 52 7.48 11.85 -17.43
C PRO A 52 8.37 13.03 -17.81
N CYS A 53 9.41 12.77 -18.59
CA CYS A 53 10.34 13.80 -19.04
C CYS A 53 10.95 13.47 -20.40
N ASN A 54 11.44 14.50 -21.11
CA ASN A 54 12.07 14.33 -22.42
C ASN A 54 13.59 14.06 -22.32
N ARG A 55 13.99 13.19 -21.40
CA ARG A 55 15.40 12.82 -21.26
C ARG A 55 15.70 11.56 -22.05
N GLU A 56 16.92 11.45 -22.61
CA GLU A 56 17.35 10.32 -23.43
C GLU A 56 17.17 8.95 -22.77
N LYS A 57 17.33 8.88 -21.45
CA LYS A 57 17.20 7.62 -20.67
C LYS A 57 15.79 7.34 -20.18
N TYR A 58 14.82 8.17 -20.52
CA TYR A 58 13.44 7.99 -20.11
C TYR A 58 12.66 7.19 -21.17
N ASN A 59 11.90 6.20 -20.72
CA ASN A 59 10.91 5.51 -21.55
C ASN A 59 9.53 5.70 -20.93
N GLU A 60 8.49 5.66 -21.74
CA GLU A 60 7.11 5.73 -21.27
C GLU A 60 6.84 4.61 -20.23
N GLY A 61 6.25 4.98 -19.10
CA GLY A 61 6.02 4.08 -17.96
C GLY A 61 7.16 4.02 -16.93
N ASP A 62 8.29 4.68 -17.16
CA ASP A 62 9.44 4.66 -16.25
C ASP A 62 9.27 5.58 -15.03
N SER A 63 8.23 6.43 -14.99
CA SER A 63 8.00 7.34 -13.87
C SER A 63 7.08 6.75 -12.80
N TRP A 64 7.19 7.28 -11.58
CA TRP A 64 6.28 6.92 -10.49
C TRP A 64 4.84 7.35 -10.73
N THR A 65 4.65 8.52 -11.33
CA THR A 65 3.31 9.04 -11.62
C THR A 65 2.57 8.19 -12.64
N GLU A 66 3.26 7.63 -13.62
CA GLU A 66 2.66 6.70 -14.59
C GLU A 66 2.38 5.33 -14.00
N GLU A 67 3.32 4.80 -13.21
CA GLU A 67 3.19 3.47 -12.64
C GLU A 67 2.11 3.41 -11.56
N LEU A 68 2.05 4.41 -10.66
CA LEU A 68 1.13 4.44 -9.53
C LEU A 68 -0.18 5.16 -9.84
N GLY A 69 -0.24 5.97 -10.89
CA GLY A 69 -1.35 6.88 -11.16
C GLY A 69 -1.44 8.03 -10.14
N PHE A 70 -0.38 8.26 -9.36
CA PHE A 70 -0.31 9.37 -8.40
C PHE A 70 0.13 10.65 -9.11
N SER A 71 -0.36 11.79 -8.66
CA SER A 71 0.29 13.06 -8.96
C SER A 71 1.65 13.15 -8.24
N ALA A 72 2.54 14.03 -8.72
CA ALA A 72 3.84 14.24 -8.05
C ALA A 72 3.69 14.72 -6.59
N SER A 73 2.65 15.50 -6.29
CA SER A 73 2.35 15.95 -4.92
C SER A 73 1.88 14.81 -4.02
N GLU A 74 1.00 13.94 -4.51
CA GLU A 74 0.56 12.75 -3.78
C GLU A 74 1.72 11.80 -3.51
N PHE A 75 2.59 11.57 -4.50
CA PHE A 75 3.79 10.77 -4.31
C PHE A 75 4.69 11.36 -3.22
N ARG A 76 4.98 12.66 -3.29
CA ARG A 76 5.83 13.32 -2.28
C ARG A 76 5.22 13.22 -0.89
N SER A 77 3.92 13.49 -0.75
CA SER A 77 3.21 13.37 0.53
C SER A 77 3.21 11.94 1.07
N ALA A 78 3.04 10.95 0.21
CA ALA A 78 3.12 9.54 0.58
C ALA A 78 4.55 9.14 0.99
N PHE A 79 5.57 9.62 0.25
CA PHE A 79 6.97 9.32 0.56
C PHE A 79 7.42 9.97 1.87
N ASP A 80 7.03 11.22 2.16
CA ASP A 80 7.39 11.93 3.40
C ASP A 80 6.86 11.25 4.68
N GLN A 81 5.86 10.39 4.55
CA GLN A 81 5.39 9.57 5.67
C GLN A 81 6.33 8.41 6.02
N ILE A 82 6.97 7.83 5.01
CA ILE A 82 7.77 6.60 5.12
C ILE A 82 9.25 6.81 4.83
N GLY A 83 9.64 7.95 4.26
CA GLY A 83 11.00 8.23 3.80
C GLY A 83 11.47 9.65 4.05
N LEU A 84 12.79 9.82 4.14
CA LEU A 84 13.48 11.10 4.25
C LEU A 84 13.98 11.52 2.86
N ARG A 85 13.67 12.74 2.45
CA ARG A 85 14.20 13.32 1.21
C ARG A 85 15.36 14.25 1.50
N HIS A 86 16.55 13.91 1.00
CA HIS A 86 17.70 14.81 0.97
C HIS A 86 17.61 15.72 -0.25
N ALA A 87 17.96 16.99 -0.11
CA ALA A 87 17.86 17.97 -1.20
C ALA A 87 18.88 17.72 -2.31
N SER A 88 19.99 17.03 -2.01
CA SER A 88 21.06 16.73 -2.96
C SER A 88 21.80 15.45 -2.61
N LYS A 89 22.61 14.97 -3.57
CA LYS A 89 23.56 13.88 -3.35
C LYS A 89 24.57 14.20 -2.26
N THR A 90 25.11 15.43 -2.26
CA THR A 90 26.08 15.90 -1.28
C THR A 90 25.48 15.86 0.13
N GLU A 91 24.28 16.39 0.32
CA GLU A 91 23.58 16.32 1.61
C GLU A 91 23.38 14.88 2.09
N TYR A 92 23.01 13.98 1.18
CA TYR A 92 22.89 12.56 1.49
C TYR A 92 24.24 11.93 1.89
N GLU A 93 25.34 12.28 1.21
CA GLU A 93 26.68 11.75 1.50
C GLU A 93 27.21 12.28 2.83
N ASP A 94 26.98 13.55 3.15
CA ASP A 94 27.46 14.22 4.37
C ASP A 94 26.60 13.89 5.61
N ALA A 95 25.38 13.35 5.41
CA ALA A 95 24.50 13.01 6.51
C ALA A 95 25.07 11.87 7.37
N LYS A 96 25.28 12.14 8.68
CA LYS A 96 25.71 11.12 9.65
C LYS A 96 24.70 9.97 9.75
N HIS A 97 23.43 10.29 9.67
CA HIS A 97 22.31 9.34 9.75
C HIS A 97 21.39 9.54 8.55
N LYS A 98 21.59 8.75 7.50
CA LYS A 98 20.91 8.90 6.22
C LYS A 98 19.39 8.70 6.28
N PHE A 99 18.90 8.00 7.31
CA PHE A 99 17.50 7.65 7.50
C PHE A 99 16.86 8.36 8.69
N LYS A 100 17.56 9.29 9.33
CA LYS A 100 17.04 9.96 10.52
C LYS A 100 17.06 11.48 10.34
N SER A 101 15.95 12.12 10.72
CA SER A 101 15.84 13.56 10.86
C SER A 101 15.23 13.85 12.21
N ASP A 102 15.89 14.71 13.00
CA ASP A 102 15.56 14.99 14.37
C ASP A 102 15.42 13.67 15.18
N ASP A 103 14.27 13.44 15.80
CA ASP A 103 14.00 12.24 16.59
C ASP A 103 13.27 11.13 15.81
N LYS A 104 12.96 11.36 14.52
CA LYS A 104 12.24 10.40 13.68
C LYS A 104 13.21 9.63 12.80
N GLU A 105 13.09 8.30 12.80
CA GLU A 105 13.76 7.40 11.89
C GLU A 105 12.81 6.91 10.80
N PHE A 106 13.32 6.82 9.57
CA PHE A 106 12.54 6.52 8.37
C PHE A 106 12.96 5.19 7.75
N PHE A 107 12.03 4.54 7.08
CA PHE A 107 12.24 3.26 6.38
C PHE A 107 13.03 3.41 5.09
N TYR A 108 12.90 4.57 4.46
CA TYR A 108 13.57 4.88 3.20
C TYR A 108 14.26 6.24 3.27
N CYS A 109 15.20 6.45 2.36
CA CYS A 109 15.64 7.80 2.05
C CYS A 109 15.86 7.95 0.56
N SER A 110 15.88 9.19 0.10
CA SER A 110 16.09 9.51 -1.31
C SER A 110 16.84 10.82 -1.48
N TYR A 111 17.50 10.97 -2.63
CA TYR A 111 17.95 12.27 -3.11
C TYR A 111 17.66 12.39 -4.60
N HIS A 112 17.46 13.64 -5.05
CA HIS A 112 17.25 13.94 -6.46
C HIS A 112 18.56 14.43 -7.10
N ASP A 113 18.98 13.75 -8.16
CA ASP A 113 20.10 14.19 -9.00
C ASP A 113 19.57 15.10 -10.10
N ARG A 114 19.84 16.39 -9.98
CA ARG A 114 19.38 17.42 -10.93
C ARG A 114 19.99 17.27 -12.32
N MET A 115 21.21 16.72 -12.41
CA MET A 115 21.90 16.53 -13.69
C MET A 115 21.22 15.47 -14.54
N THR A 116 20.89 14.34 -13.94
CA THR A 116 20.26 13.21 -14.62
C THR A 116 18.71 13.27 -14.56
N GLY A 117 18.14 14.03 -13.61
CA GLY A 117 16.70 14.06 -13.32
C GLY A 117 16.18 12.81 -12.61
N LEU A 118 17.09 11.95 -12.18
CA LEU A 118 16.77 10.71 -11.50
C LEU A 118 16.68 10.94 -10.00
N THR A 119 15.73 10.28 -9.36
CA THR A 119 15.69 10.20 -7.90
C THR A 119 16.22 8.83 -7.47
N HIS A 120 17.21 8.85 -6.60
CA HIS A 120 17.83 7.65 -6.03
C HIS A 120 17.13 7.31 -4.72
N TYR A 121 16.85 6.02 -4.50
CA TYR A 121 16.13 5.49 -3.34
C TYR A 121 16.99 4.46 -2.63
N PHE A 122 16.95 4.51 -1.28
CA PHE A 122 17.67 3.59 -0.39
C PHE A 122 16.72 3.11 0.70
N ARG A 123 16.95 1.90 1.21
CA ARG A 123 16.12 1.22 2.20
C ARG A 123 16.89 1.01 3.50
N ASN A 124 16.27 1.35 4.62
CA ASN A 124 16.74 0.95 5.94
C ASN A 124 16.28 -0.48 6.22
N HIS A 125 17.09 -1.46 5.76
CA HIS A 125 16.77 -2.87 5.91
C HIS A 125 16.56 -3.24 7.37
N GLN A 126 17.44 -2.77 8.25
CA GLN A 126 17.42 -3.13 9.65
C GLN A 126 16.13 -2.70 10.36
N LEU A 127 15.69 -1.46 10.12
CA LEU A 127 14.48 -0.93 10.73
C LEU A 127 13.21 -1.59 10.16
N LEU A 128 13.11 -1.64 8.82
CA LEU A 128 11.90 -2.12 8.17
C LEU A 128 11.73 -3.64 8.35
N ASP A 129 12.80 -4.43 8.21
CA ASP A 129 12.71 -5.88 8.38
C ASP A 129 12.34 -6.26 9.81
N ALA A 130 12.90 -5.58 10.82
CA ALA A 130 12.54 -5.79 12.22
C ALA A 130 11.06 -5.48 12.50
N LEU A 131 10.49 -4.48 11.81
CA LEU A 131 9.07 -4.14 11.94
C LEU A 131 8.17 -5.16 11.24
N LEU A 132 8.53 -5.56 10.02
CA LEU A 132 7.78 -6.56 9.26
C LEU A 132 7.79 -7.92 9.95
N ASP A 133 8.92 -8.32 10.54
CA ASP A 133 9.03 -9.55 11.33
C ASP A 133 8.07 -9.55 12.53
N LYS A 134 7.93 -8.42 13.22
CA LYS A 134 6.96 -8.28 14.32
C LYS A 134 5.51 -8.39 13.86
N MET A 135 5.22 -7.97 12.64
CA MET A 135 3.87 -8.08 12.06
C MET A 135 3.53 -9.50 11.63
N ILE A 136 4.53 -10.26 11.15
CA ILE A 136 4.34 -11.64 10.69
C ILE A 136 4.27 -12.60 11.88
N ARG A 137 5.06 -12.34 12.92
CA ARG A 137 5.05 -13.14 14.14
C ARG A 137 4.12 -12.47 15.15
N PRO A 138 2.90 -12.97 15.37
CA PRO A 138 2.09 -12.50 16.49
C PRO A 138 2.90 -12.63 17.77
N PRO A 139 2.75 -11.71 18.75
CA PRO A 139 3.44 -11.84 20.01
C PRO A 139 3.14 -13.24 20.57
N GLU A 140 4.20 -14.04 20.81
CA GLU A 140 4.09 -15.27 21.59
C GLU A 140 3.24 -14.92 22.81
N GLU A 141 2.12 -15.62 22.99
CA GLU A 141 1.33 -15.49 24.22
C GLU A 141 2.33 -15.66 25.35
N ALA A 142 2.53 -14.56 26.08
CA ALA A 142 3.41 -14.55 27.24
C ALA A 142 3.04 -15.78 28.06
N GLU A 143 3.97 -16.72 28.20
CA GLU A 143 3.80 -17.96 28.95
C GLU A 143 3.11 -17.60 30.26
N LYS A 144 1.85 -18.00 30.39
CA LYS A 144 1.15 -17.92 31.67
C LYS A 144 1.91 -18.85 32.62
N PRO A 145 2.51 -18.34 33.68
CA PRO A 145 3.23 -19.22 34.61
C PRO A 145 2.25 -20.20 35.24
N GLY A 146 2.46 -21.47 34.94
CA GLY A 146 2.04 -22.57 35.78
C GLY A 146 0.55 -22.87 35.87
N VAL A 147 -0.02 -23.55 34.87
CA VAL A 147 -1.13 -24.46 35.11
C VAL A 147 -0.61 -25.89 34.84
N PHE A 148 -0.38 -26.61 35.91
CA PHE A 148 -0.07 -28.06 35.89
C PHE A 148 -1.17 -28.79 35.10
N ARG A 149 -0.87 -29.26 33.89
CA ARG A 149 -1.75 -30.20 33.18
C ARG A 149 -1.53 -31.59 33.77
N ASN A 150 -2.46 -31.97 34.59
CA ASN A 150 -2.65 -33.38 34.92
C ASN A 150 -2.99 -34.16 33.64
N SER A 151 -2.10 -35.04 33.26
CA SER A 151 -2.31 -35.98 32.17
C SER A 151 -3.39 -36.98 32.54
N THR A 152 -4.58 -36.82 32.01
CA THR A 152 -5.57 -37.89 32.00
C THR A 152 -5.70 -38.41 30.57
N LYS A 153 -5.15 -39.59 30.35
CA LYS A 153 -5.41 -40.44 29.18
C LYS A 153 -6.91 -40.63 29.06
N CYS A 154 -7.50 -40.31 27.93
CA CYS A 154 -8.78 -40.86 27.52
C CYS A 154 -8.71 -41.36 26.10
N SER A 155 -9.12 -42.60 26.00
CA SER A 155 -9.14 -43.51 24.88
C SER A 155 -10.02 -43.06 23.74
N SER A 156 -9.63 -43.54 22.57
CA SER A 156 -10.39 -43.60 21.32
C SER A 156 -11.81 -44.13 21.46
N VAL A 157 -12.80 -43.46 20.90
CA VAL A 157 -14.04 -44.10 20.44
C VAL A 157 -14.40 -43.51 19.06
N THR A 158 -14.45 -44.42 18.10
CA THR A 158 -15.02 -44.31 16.75
C THR A 158 -16.55 -44.30 16.88
N GLN A 159 -17.23 -43.45 16.10
CA GLN A 159 -18.44 -43.82 15.32
C GLN A 159 -19.22 -42.58 14.89
N GLN A 160 -19.38 -42.48 13.59
CA GLN A 160 -20.59 -42.65 12.75
C GLN A 160 -21.47 -41.43 12.53
N SER A 161 -21.50 -41.12 11.25
CA SER A 161 -22.58 -40.60 10.37
C SER A 161 -23.91 -40.17 10.99
N ALA A 162 -24.31 -38.94 10.76
CA ALA A 162 -25.73 -38.61 10.57
C ALA A 162 -25.91 -37.48 9.55
N VAL A 163 -26.56 -37.83 8.48
CA VAL A 163 -27.16 -36.96 7.46
C VAL A 163 -28.36 -36.27 8.08
N THR A 164 -28.49 -34.94 7.97
CA THR A 164 -29.78 -34.28 8.17
C THR A 164 -29.89 -33.01 7.34
N GLU A 165 -30.68 -33.11 6.33
CA GLU A 165 -31.68 -32.24 5.75
C GLU A 165 -31.49 -30.70 5.71
N ARG A 166 -31.60 -30.25 4.46
CA ARG A 166 -31.79 -28.87 4.02
C ARG A 166 -33.17 -28.35 4.51
N LYS A 167 -33.18 -27.16 5.06
CA LYS A 167 -34.40 -26.34 5.14
C LYS A 167 -34.22 -25.09 4.31
N ASP A 168 -35.07 -24.99 3.29
CA ASP A 168 -35.31 -23.82 2.48
C ASP A 168 -35.82 -22.67 3.35
N VAL A 169 -35.21 -21.50 3.24
CA VAL A 169 -35.78 -20.25 3.77
C VAL A 169 -36.07 -19.33 2.59
N GLN A 170 -37.38 -19.12 2.40
CA GLN A 170 -37.96 -18.23 1.41
C GLN A 170 -37.52 -16.77 1.64
N LEU A 171 -37.09 -16.14 0.55
CA LEU A 171 -36.92 -14.68 0.46
C LEU A 171 -38.30 -14.02 0.34
N HIS A 172 -38.61 -13.12 1.26
CA HIS A 172 -39.70 -12.16 1.09
C HIS A 172 -39.15 -10.90 0.42
N ASN A 173 -39.58 -10.67 -0.80
CA ASN A 173 -39.49 -9.39 -1.48
C ASN A 173 -40.41 -8.38 -0.78
N LYS A 174 -39.89 -7.22 -0.46
CA LYS A 174 -40.70 -6.03 -0.19
C LYS A 174 -40.23 -4.92 -1.13
N ASP A 175 -41.07 -4.70 -2.13
CA ASP A 175 -41.03 -3.52 -2.98
C ASP A 175 -41.31 -2.27 -2.15
N SER A 176 -40.60 -1.21 -2.41
CA SER A 176 -41.00 0.16 -2.09
C SER A 176 -40.44 1.09 -3.15
N GLU A 177 -41.27 1.37 -4.11
CA GLU A 177 -41.16 2.50 -5.02
C GLU A 177 -41.25 3.82 -4.24
N THR A 178 -40.38 4.76 -4.54
CA THR A 178 -40.69 6.19 -4.37
C THR A 178 -39.98 6.98 -5.45
N THR A 179 -40.71 7.33 -6.44
CA THR A 179 -40.45 8.31 -7.48
C THR A 179 -40.47 9.70 -6.88
N THR A 180 -39.46 10.52 -7.15
CA THR A 180 -39.61 11.97 -7.11
C THR A 180 -38.76 12.59 -8.23
N GLU A 181 -39.43 12.93 -9.31
CA GLU A 181 -38.92 13.81 -10.35
C GLU A 181 -38.88 15.24 -9.82
N THR A 182 -37.76 15.93 -10.05
CA THR A 182 -37.72 17.39 -9.97
C THR A 182 -37.01 17.92 -11.21
N THR A 183 -37.82 18.32 -12.16
CA THR A 183 -37.46 19.13 -13.32
C THR A 183 -37.14 20.54 -12.85
N THR A 184 -35.97 21.06 -13.20
CA THR A 184 -35.73 22.53 -13.18
C THR A 184 -35.16 22.97 -14.51
N ASP A 185 -35.97 23.78 -15.17
CA ASP A 185 -35.69 24.51 -16.41
C ASP A 185 -34.49 25.43 -16.24
N ILE A 186 -33.54 25.36 -17.18
CA ILE A 186 -32.50 26.38 -17.33
C ILE A 186 -32.88 27.20 -18.56
N LYS A 187 -33.19 28.48 -18.30
CA LYS A 187 -33.39 29.51 -19.28
C LYS A 187 -32.07 29.90 -19.94
N ASP A 188 -32.13 29.84 -21.25
CA ASP A 188 -31.30 30.51 -22.24
C ASP A 188 -31.21 32.03 -21.97
N SER A 189 -30.04 32.63 -22.10
CA SER A 189 -29.88 34.04 -22.32
C SER A 189 -28.61 34.31 -23.11
N ALA A 190 -28.88 34.75 -24.33
CA ALA A 190 -28.05 35.20 -25.41
C ALA A 190 -26.95 36.24 -25.08
N GLU A 191 -25.87 36.18 -25.87
CA GLU A 191 -24.94 37.23 -26.35
C GLU A 191 -25.67 38.54 -26.80
N PRO A 192 -25.00 39.70 -27.14
CA PRO A 192 -23.58 39.90 -27.49
C PRO A 192 -23.01 41.30 -27.07
N LYS A 193 -21.70 41.44 -27.02
CA LYS A 193 -20.90 42.47 -27.71
C LYS A 193 -19.42 42.31 -27.43
#